data_364836bcf908739d07e3810c96e76385
#
_entry.id   364836bcf908739d07e3810c96e76385
#
_cell.length_a   1.000
_cell.length_b   1.000
_cell.length_c   1.000
_cell.angle_alpha   90.00
_cell.angle_beta   90.00
_cell.angle_gamma   90.00
#
_symmetry.space_group_name_H-M   'P 1'
#
loop_
_entity.id
_entity.type
_entity.pdbx_description
1 polymer ?
#
loop_
_entity_poly.entity_id
_entity_poly.type
_entity_poly.pdbx_seq_one_letter_code
_entity_poly.pdbx_strand_id
1 'polypeptide(L)'
;METAANFIRSGRYKKVIIVGADKMSSMVDYTDRATCPIFGDGAAACMGEATTEDYGIMDSILRTDGKGLPFLHMKAGGSVCPPSYFTVDNHMHYIYQEGRTVFKYAVSNMSDVSAAIAEKNGLTKDSIDWVIPHQANLRIIDAVAHRLEVPREKVLINIERYGNTSAATLPLCIWDFEDKLKKGDNLIFTAFGAGFTWGAVYVKWGYDGKKQ
;
A
#
# COMPACT_ATOMS: atom_id res chain seq x y z
N MET A 1 0.86 -7.02 6.43
CA MET A 1 0.20 -8.29 6.07
C MET A 1 1.14 -9.47 6.28
N GLU A 2 2.31 -9.54 5.63
CA GLU A 2 3.23 -10.69 5.73
C GLU A 2 3.70 -11.02 7.16
N THR A 3 4.06 -10.00 7.96
CA THR A 3 4.43 -10.21 9.37
C THR A 3 3.30 -10.88 10.16
N ALA A 4 2.06 -10.45 9.95
CA ALA A 4 0.88 -11.04 10.60
C ALA A 4 0.67 -12.49 10.14
N ALA A 5 0.81 -12.78 8.84
CA ALA A 5 0.74 -14.12 8.29
C ALA A 5 1.81 -15.04 8.92
N ASN A 6 3.03 -14.56 9.06
CA ASN A 6 4.11 -15.33 9.69
C ASN A 6 3.86 -15.62 11.17
N PHE A 7 3.28 -14.69 11.92
CA PHE A 7 2.87 -14.96 13.32
C PHE A 7 1.77 -16.03 13.40
N ILE A 8 0.84 -16.05 12.46
CA ILE A 8 -0.21 -17.07 12.40
C ILE A 8 0.39 -18.41 11.94
N ARG A 9 1.16 -18.45 10.87
CA ARG A 9 1.81 -19.68 10.33
C ARG A 9 2.74 -20.33 11.32
N SER A 10 3.42 -19.55 12.16
CA SER A 10 4.26 -20.09 13.24
C SER A 10 3.47 -20.71 14.41
N GLY A 11 2.14 -20.61 14.39
CA GLY A 11 1.28 -21.07 15.47
C GLY A 11 1.28 -20.21 16.74
N ARG A 12 2.04 -19.10 16.74
CA ARG A 12 2.15 -18.23 17.93
C ARG A 12 0.85 -17.51 18.26
N TYR A 13 0.14 -17.06 17.21
CA TYR A 13 -1.16 -16.40 17.35
C TYR A 13 -2.18 -16.98 16.37
N LYS A 14 -3.43 -17.08 16.81
CA LYS A 14 -4.55 -17.52 15.97
C LYS A 14 -5.26 -16.34 15.28
N LYS A 15 -5.19 -15.16 15.91
CA LYS A 15 -5.81 -13.92 15.41
C LYS A 15 -4.81 -12.78 15.56
N VAL A 16 -4.70 -11.97 14.54
CA VAL A 16 -3.83 -10.78 14.50
C VAL A 16 -4.60 -9.62 13.91
N ILE A 17 -4.59 -8.47 14.59
CA ILE A 17 -5.14 -7.22 14.05
C ILE A 17 -3.99 -6.46 13.41
N ILE A 18 -4.18 -6.04 12.16
CA ILE A 18 -3.27 -5.19 11.40
C ILE A 18 -3.91 -3.81 11.34
N VAL A 19 -3.23 -2.80 11.87
CA VAL A 19 -3.72 -1.41 11.88
C VAL A 19 -2.79 -0.57 11.00
N GLY A 20 -3.38 0.20 10.08
CA GLY A 20 -2.73 1.28 9.36
C GLY A 20 -3.37 2.60 9.78
N ALA A 21 -2.58 3.53 10.33
CA ALA A 21 -3.08 4.81 10.81
C ALA A 21 -1.99 5.87 10.71
N ASP A 22 -2.25 6.88 9.90
CA ASP A 22 -1.33 8.00 9.70
C ASP A 22 -2.08 9.33 9.69
N LYS A 23 -1.60 10.29 10.48
CA LYS A 23 -2.01 11.69 10.43
C LYS A 23 -1.03 12.46 9.54
N MET A 24 -1.20 12.30 8.22
CA MET A 24 -0.32 12.91 7.22
C MET A 24 -0.37 14.43 7.25
N SER A 25 -1.52 15.01 7.59
CA SER A 25 -1.71 16.46 7.71
C SER A 25 -0.76 17.14 8.70
N SER A 26 -0.23 16.40 9.69
CA SER A 26 0.76 16.93 10.64
C SER A 26 2.20 16.93 10.12
N MET A 27 2.45 16.26 8.98
CA MET A 27 3.79 16.11 8.40
C MET A 27 3.91 16.78 7.01
N VAL A 28 2.88 17.48 6.57
CA VAL A 28 2.83 18.16 5.26
C VAL A 28 3.04 19.65 5.46
N ASP A 29 3.93 20.25 4.66
CA ASP A 29 4.05 21.70 4.55
C ASP A 29 2.95 22.23 3.64
N TYR A 30 1.96 22.93 4.20
CA TYR A 30 0.84 23.51 3.42
C TYR A 30 1.25 24.67 2.51
N THR A 31 2.49 25.14 2.61
CA THR A 31 3.08 26.10 1.68
C THR A 31 3.72 25.43 0.47
N ASP A 32 4.05 24.13 0.56
CA ASP A 32 4.59 23.35 -0.56
C ASP A 32 3.46 22.76 -1.41
N ARG A 33 3.17 23.40 -2.54
CA ARG A 33 2.14 22.96 -3.49
C ARG A 33 2.44 21.65 -4.20
N ALA A 34 3.67 21.14 -4.10
CA ALA A 34 4.05 19.88 -4.72
C ALA A 34 3.63 18.66 -3.88
N THR A 35 3.54 18.82 -2.56
CA THR A 35 3.23 17.72 -1.64
C THR A 35 1.89 17.89 -0.93
N CYS A 36 1.47 19.12 -0.59
CA CYS A 36 0.28 19.34 0.23
C CYS A 36 -1.05 18.78 -0.35
N PRO A 37 -1.29 18.72 -1.68
CA PRO A 37 -2.54 18.18 -2.21
C PRO A 37 -2.56 16.65 -2.32
N ILE A 38 -1.44 15.97 -2.01
CA ILE A 38 -1.30 14.52 -2.24
C ILE A 38 -1.85 13.72 -1.07
N PHE A 39 -1.46 14.12 0.16
CA PHE A 39 -1.63 13.30 1.35
C PHE A 39 -2.94 13.58 2.08
N GLY A 40 -3.54 12.51 2.60
CA GLY A 40 -4.72 12.54 3.46
C GLY A 40 -4.51 11.80 4.77
N ASP A 41 -5.28 12.17 5.80
CA ASP A 41 -5.33 11.45 7.07
C ASP A 41 -6.23 10.22 6.94
N GLY A 42 -5.84 9.13 7.56
CA GLY A 42 -6.65 7.91 7.54
C GLY A 42 -6.23 6.88 8.57
N ALA A 43 -7.20 6.09 9.00
CA ALA A 43 -6.97 4.94 9.85
C ALA A 43 -7.94 3.82 9.48
N ALA A 44 -7.43 2.61 9.38
CA ALA A 44 -8.24 1.41 9.18
C ALA A 44 -7.53 0.17 9.74
N ALA A 45 -8.31 -0.87 10.02
CA ALA A 45 -7.80 -2.12 10.56
C ALA A 45 -8.40 -3.31 9.84
N CYS A 46 -7.59 -4.37 9.71
CA CYS A 46 -8.03 -5.68 9.24
C CYS A 46 -7.66 -6.75 10.27
N MET A 47 -8.51 -7.75 10.44
CA MET A 47 -8.20 -8.91 11.25
C MET A 47 -7.83 -10.10 10.36
N GLY A 48 -6.67 -10.69 10.63
CA GLY A 48 -6.27 -11.98 10.10
C GLY A 48 -6.53 -13.08 11.10
N GLU A 49 -7.10 -14.19 10.65
CA GLU A 49 -7.37 -15.37 11.47
C GLU A 49 -6.79 -16.61 10.82
N ALA A 50 -6.33 -17.57 11.67
CA ALA A 50 -5.87 -18.86 11.19
C ALA A 50 -7.03 -19.66 10.56
N THR A 51 -6.76 -20.27 9.42
CA THR A 51 -7.71 -21.17 8.75
C THR A 51 -7.01 -22.43 8.29
N THR A 52 -7.75 -23.52 8.17
CA THR A 52 -7.32 -24.77 7.54
C THR A 52 -7.81 -24.88 6.09
N GLU A 53 -8.61 -23.91 5.65
CA GLU A 53 -9.09 -23.82 4.28
C GLU A 53 -8.04 -23.17 3.35
N ASP A 54 -8.17 -23.35 2.05
CA ASP A 54 -7.28 -22.78 1.03
C ASP A 54 -7.67 -21.31 0.73
N TYR A 55 -7.60 -20.46 1.77
CA TYR A 55 -7.88 -19.02 1.71
C TYR A 55 -6.88 -18.21 2.55
N GLY A 56 -6.86 -16.90 2.34
CA GLY A 56 -6.07 -15.95 3.10
C GLY A 56 -4.84 -15.49 2.34
N ILE A 57 -3.78 -15.11 3.06
CA ILE A 57 -2.52 -14.65 2.46
C ILE A 57 -1.78 -15.86 1.91
N MET A 58 -1.78 -16.01 0.59
CA MET A 58 -1.20 -17.16 -0.10
C MET A 58 0.31 -16.97 -0.29
N ASP A 59 0.73 -15.79 -0.77
CA ASP A 59 2.13 -15.50 -1.08
C ASP A 59 2.43 -14.01 -0.97
N SER A 60 3.71 -13.65 -0.86
CA SER A 60 4.16 -12.26 -0.87
C SER A 60 5.52 -12.11 -1.54
N ILE A 61 5.77 -10.94 -2.12
CA ILE A 61 7.08 -10.50 -2.59
C ILE A 61 7.32 -9.12 -2.01
N LEU A 62 8.36 -8.98 -1.18
CA LEU A 62 8.78 -7.72 -0.58
C LEU A 62 10.18 -7.35 -1.07
N ARG A 63 10.41 -6.07 -1.35
CA ARG A 63 11.67 -5.53 -1.87
C ARG A 63 12.03 -4.23 -1.17
N THR A 64 13.31 -3.93 -1.13
CA THR A 64 13.86 -2.69 -0.57
C THR A 64 15.07 -2.24 -1.37
N ASP A 65 15.19 -0.93 -1.61
CA ASP A 65 16.38 -0.29 -2.16
C ASP A 65 16.65 1.02 -1.40
N GLY A 66 17.68 1.01 -0.55
CA GLY A 66 18.09 2.18 0.26
C GLY A 66 18.55 3.38 -0.56
N LYS A 67 18.85 3.21 -1.85
CA LYS A 67 19.17 4.33 -2.76
C LYS A 67 18.02 5.32 -2.94
N GLY A 68 16.79 4.91 -2.57
CA GLY A 68 15.59 5.75 -2.61
C GLY A 68 15.53 6.81 -1.50
N LEU A 69 16.30 6.67 -0.43
CA LEU A 69 16.26 7.56 0.73
C LEU A 69 16.32 9.08 0.39
N PRO A 70 17.16 9.57 -0.52
CA PRO A 70 17.22 11.00 -0.82
C PRO A 70 15.97 11.58 -1.47
N PHE A 71 15.09 10.73 -2.03
CA PHE A 71 13.96 11.17 -2.85
C PHE A 71 12.62 11.21 -2.12
N LEU A 72 12.51 10.52 -0.98
CA LEU A 72 11.28 10.50 -0.18
C LEU A 72 11.63 10.25 1.29
N HIS A 73 11.64 11.31 2.10
CA HIS A 73 12.02 11.24 3.50
C HIS A 73 11.59 12.50 4.27
N MET A 74 11.77 12.46 5.58
CA MET A 74 11.73 13.64 6.45
C MET A 74 13.18 13.99 6.86
N LYS A 75 13.61 15.23 6.64
CA LYS A 75 15.03 15.63 6.80
C LYS A 75 15.48 15.71 8.25
N ALA A 76 14.59 16.09 9.16
CA ALA A 76 14.89 16.25 10.58
C ALA A 76 13.82 15.58 11.47
N GLY A 77 14.11 15.48 12.76
CA GLY A 77 13.21 14.87 13.75
C GLY A 77 13.69 13.51 14.25
N GLY A 78 14.72 12.93 13.64
CA GLY A 78 15.37 11.70 14.07
C GLY A 78 16.72 11.90 14.73
N SER A 79 17.40 10.80 15.10
CA SER A 79 18.70 10.84 15.77
C SER A 79 19.84 11.41 14.94
N VAL A 80 19.77 11.31 13.60
CA VAL A 80 20.78 11.88 12.69
C VAL A 80 20.69 13.40 12.62
N CYS A 81 19.49 13.96 12.67
CA CYS A 81 19.22 15.38 12.66
C CYS A 81 18.12 15.70 13.68
N PRO A 82 18.47 15.85 14.96
CA PRO A 82 17.50 16.12 16.02
C PRO A 82 16.76 17.44 15.84
N PRO A 83 15.57 17.60 16.44
CA PRO A 83 14.85 18.86 16.45
C PRO A 83 15.69 20.00 17.06
N SER A 84 15.66 21.17 16.43
CA SER A 84 16.27 22.41 16.90
C SER A 84 15.52 23.61 16.31
N TYR A 85 15.77 24.80 16.82
CA TYR A 85 15.24 26.04 16.22
C TYR A 85 15.61 26.13 14.74
N PHE A 86 16.86 25.81 14.40
CA PHE A 86 17.31 25.78 12.99
C PHE A 86 16.48 24.84 12.13
N THR A 87 16.23 23.61 12.59
CA THR A 87 15.49 22.63 11.80
C THR A 87 14.01 22.97 11.65
N VAL A 88 13.42 23.61 12.67
CA VAL A 88 12.04 24.10 12.62
C VAL A 88 11.93 25.29 11.68
N ASP A 89 12.78 26.30 11.82
CA ASP A 89 12.77 27.51 11.00
C ASP A 89 13.04 27.22 9.51
N ASN A 90 13.78 26.14 9.22
CA ASN A 90 14.05 25.69 7.86
C ASN A 90 13.10 24.60 7.34
N HIS A 91 11.94 24.41 7.96
CA HIS A 91 10.90 23.50 7.51
C HIS A 91 11.36 22.04 7.30
N MET A 92 12.36 21.58 8.08
CA MET A 92 12.97 20.26 7.87
C MET A 92 12.15 19.10 8.45
N HIS A 93 11.06 19.40 9.16
CA HIS A 93 10.16 18.40 9.80
C HIS A 93 8.96 18.01 8.93
N TYR A 94 8.95 18.44 7.67
CA TYR A 94 7.91 18.06 6.71
C TYR A 94 8.40 16.99 5.74
N ILE A 95 7.47 16.28 5.13
CA ILE A 95 7.78 15.30 4.10
C ILE A 95 8.41 16.01 2.90
N TYR A 96 9.58 15.53 2.53
CA TYR A 96 10.24 15.88 1.28
C TYR A 96 9.99 14.78 0.25
N GLN A 97 9.54 15.16 -0.94
CA GLN A 97 9.32 14.23 -2.06
C GLN A 97 9.85 14.82 -3.37
N GLU A 98 10.81 14.14 -3.99
CA GLU A 98 11.20 14.42 -5.37
C GLU A 98 10.25 13.66 -6.32
N GLY A 99 9.13 14.30 -6.62
CA GLY A 99 7.95 13.66 -7.21
C GLY A 99 8.23 12.92 -8.52
N ARG A 100 9.09 13.43 -9.40
CA ARG A 100 9.41 12.79 -10.69
C ARG A 100 10.11 11.44 -10.50
N THR A 101 11.13 11.39 -9.66
CA THR A 101 11.89 10.17 -9.36
C THR A 101 11.02 9.17 -8.61
N VAL A 102 10.34 9.61 -7.56
CA VAL A 102 9.41 8.75 -6.79
C VAL A 102 8.36 8.12 -7.72
N PHE A 103 7.73 8.92 -8.60
CA PHE A 103 6.77 8.44 -9.57
C PHE A 103 7.34 7.36 -10.51
N LYS A 104 8.54 7.60 -11.08
CA LYS A 104 9.20 6.64 -11.97
C LYS A 104 9.46 5.30 -11.28
N TYR A 105 10.02 5.35 -10.07
CA TYR A 105 10.28 4.13 -9.30
C TYR A 105 9.00 3.42 -8.88
N ALA A 106 7.97 4.16 -8.48
CA ALA A 106 6.69 3.57 -8.09
C ALA A 106 6.02 2.86 -9.27
N VAL A 107 5.96 3.50 -10.45
CA VAL A 107 5.39 2.90 -11.67
C VAL A 107 6.11 1.60 -12.03
N SER A 108 7.44 1.61 -12.10
CA SER A 108 8.20 0.41 -12.47
C SER A 108 8.06 -0.68 -11.41
N ASN A 109 8.39 -0.36 -10.16
CA ASN A 109 8.52 -1.38 -9.12
C ASN A 109 7.16 -1.97 -8.68
N MET A 110 6.09 -1.17 -8.59
CA MET A 110 4.76 -1.72 -8.29
C MET A 110 4.25 -2.59 -9.43
N SER A 111 4.43 -2.16 -10.68
CA SER A 111 4.02 -2.93 -11.84
C SER A 111 4.75 -4.27 -11.94
N ASP A 112 6.08 -4.23 -11.78
CA ASP A 112 6.90 -5.43 -11.90
C ASP A 112 6.69 -6.42 -10.75
N VAL A 113 6.55 -5.95 -9.50
CA VAL A 113 6.29 -6.84 -8.36
C VAL A 113 4.89 -7.46 -8.44
N SER A 114 3.91 -6.72 -8.96
CA SER A 114 2.55 -7.24 -9.18
C SER A 114 2.52 -8.32 -10.25
N ALA A 115 3.24 -8.13 -11.36
CA ALA A 115 3.38 -9.16 -12.38
C ALA A 115 4.15 -10.38 -11.85
N ALA A 116 5.23 -10.17 -11.11
CA ALA A 116 6.04 -11.23 -10.55
C ALA A 116 5.27 -12.14 -9.58
N ILE A 117 4.40 -11.55 -8.71
CA ILE A 117 3.60 -12.37 -7.79
C ILE A 117 2.49 -13.12 -8.53
N ALA A 118 1.90 -12.52 -9.56
CA ALA A 118 0.92 -13.19 -10.40
C ALA A 118 1.55 -14.39 -11.12
N GLU A 119 2.68 -14.20 -11.79
CA GLU A 119 3.41 -15.24 -12.48
C GLU A 119 3.84 -16.38 -11.54
N LYS A 120 4.43 -16.03 -10.39
CA LYS A 120 4.88 -16.99 -9.37
C LYS A 120 3.76 -17.92 -8.90
N ASN A 121 2.52 -17.41 -8.85
CA ASN A 121 1.35 -18.15 -8.38
C ASN A 121 0.45 -18.67 -9.52
N GLY A 122 0.91 -18.61 -10.77
CA GLY A 122 0.14 -19.08 -11.93
C GLY A 122 -1.14 -18.30 -12.21
N LEU A 123 -1.22 -17.05 -11.72
CA LEU A 123 -2.38 -16.19 -11.97
C LEU A 123 -2.25 -15.52 -13.33
N THR A 124 -3.35 -15.54 -14.06
CA THR A 124 -3.50 -14.84 -15.35
C THR A 124 -4.45 -13.65 -15.18
N LYS A 125 -4.50 -12.75 -16.15
CA LYS A 125 -5.45 -11.62 -16.16
C LYS A 125 -6.91 -12.06 -15.97
N ASP A 126 -7.25 -13.26 -16.43
CA ASP A 126 -8.61 -13.78 -16.34
C ASP A 126 -8.92 -14.34 -14.95
N SER A 127 -7.90 -14.92 -14.28
CA SER A 127 -8.02 -15.48 -12.94
C SER A 127 -7.82 -14.48 -11.81
N ILE A 128 -7.31 -13.28 -12.08
CA ILE A 128 -7.27 -12.17 -11.12
C ILE A 128 -8.66 -11.54 -11.07
N ASP A 129 -9.29 -11.55 -9.90
CA ASP A 129 -10.60 -10.92 -9.70
C ASP A 129 -10.46 -9.45 -9.34
N TRP A 130 -9.54 -9.10 -8.44
CA TRP A 130 -9.34 -7.74 -7.99
C TRP A 130 -7.88 -7.36 -7.81
N VAL A 131 -7.55 -6.12 -8.16
CA VAL A 131 -6.25 -5.49 -7.86
C VAL A 131 -6.50 -4.32 -6.91
N ILE A 132 -5.79 -4.31 -5.79
CA ILE A 132 -5.90 -3.30 -4.74
C ILE A 132 -4.54 -2.62 -4.57
N PRO A 133 -4.26 -1.59 -5.37
CA PRO A 133 -3.00 -0.86 -5.29
C PRO A 133 -3.04 0.21 -4.21
N HIS A 134 -1.88 0.59 -3.72
CA HIS A 134 -1.70 1.79 -2.91
C HIS A 134 -2.24 3.02 -3.64
N GLN A 135 -3.06 3.80 -2.95
CA GLN A 135 -3.81 4.95 -3.48
C GLN A 135 -2.95 6.24 -3.44
N ALA A 136 -1.79 6.24 -4.10
CA ALA A 136 -0.89 7.39 -4.10
C ALA A 136 -1.08 8.31 -5.32
N ASN A 137 -1.35 7.74 -6.48
CA ASN A 137 -1.48 8.46 -7.75
C ASN A 137 -2.21 7.58 -8.78
N LEU A 138 -3.24 8.13 -9.42
CA LEU A 138 -4.05 7.40 -10.39
C LEU A 138 -3.24 6.83 -11.57
N ARG A 139 -2.22 7.57 -12.02
CA ARG A 139 -1.35 7.12 -13.11
C ARG A 139 -0.47 5.93 -12.73
N ILE A 140 -0.10 5.80 -11.45
CA ILE A 140 0.61 4.61 -10.94
C ILE A 140 -0.34 3.43 -10.91
N ILE A 141 -1.57 3.64 -10.44
CA ILE A 141 -2.62 2.62 -10.40
C ILE A 141 -2.90 2.09 -11.82
N ASP A 142 -3.06 2.98 -12.80
CA ASP A 142 -3.29 2.61 -14.20
C ASP A 142 -2.10 1.82 -14.80
N ALA A 143 -0.87 2.17 -14.44
CA ALA A 143 0.31 1.43 -14.88
C ALA A 143 0.35 0.00 -14.34
N VAL A 144 -0.05 -0.22 -13.08
CA VAL A 144 -0.18 -1.55 -12.48
C VAL A 144 -1.25 -2.37 -13.23
N ALA A 145 -2.43 -1.80 -13.46
CA ALA A 145 -3.51 -2.45 -14.20
C ALA A 145 -3.06 -2.88 -15.61
N HIS A 146 -2.41 -1.96 -16.32
CA HIS A 146 -1.87 -2.21 -17.66
C HIS A 146 -0.82 -3.33 -17.65
N ARG A 147 0.09 -3.35 -16.67
CA ARG A 147 1.15 -4.36 -16.56
C ARG A 147 0.60 -5.77 -16.27
N LEU A 148 -0.49 -5.86 -15.53
CA LEU A 148 -1.23 -7.10 -15.25
C LEU A 148 -2.20 -7.48 -16.38
N GLU A 149 -2.39 -6.62 -17.37
CA GLU A 149 -3.38 -6.75 -18.44
C GLU A 149 -4.83 -6.92 -17.91
N VAL A 150 -5.11 -6.40 -16.72
CA VAL A 150 -6.45 -6.46 -16.14
C VAL A 150 -7.28 -5.22 -16.52
N PRO A 151 -8.57 -5.38 -16.79
CA PRO A 151 -9.44 -4.25 -17.08
C PRO A 151 -9.62 -3.37 -15.83
N ARG A 152 -9.89 -2.08 -16.06
CA ARG A 152 -10.00 -1.08 -14.99
C ARG A 152 -11.07 -1.42 -13.95
N GLU A 153 -12.11 -2.10 -14.36
CA GLU A 153 -13.24 -2.51 -13.52
C GLU A 153 -12.83 -3.50 -12.42
N LYS A 154 -11.71 -4.20 -12.62
CA LYS A 154 -11.09 -5.08 -11.62
C LYS A 154 -10.11 -4.36 -10.67
N VAL A 155 -9.93 -3.06 -10.81
CA VAL A 155 -9.04 -2.28 -9.94
C VAL A 155 -9.86 -1.48 -8.96
N LEU A 156 -9.66 -1.70 -7.67
CA LEU A 156 -10.36 -0.95 -6.63
C LEU A 156 -9.66 0.38 -6.38
N ILE A 157 -10.40 1.48 -6.50
CA ILE A 157 -9.86 2.84 -6.47
C ILE A 157 -10.76 3.72 -5.62
N ASN A 158 -10.18 4.38 -4.62
CA ASN A 158 -10.85 5.34 -3.75
C ASN A 158 -10.00 6.59 -3.44
N ILE A 159 -8.96 6.81 -4.24
CA ILE A 159 -8.02 7.93 -4.07
C ILE A 159 -8.73 9.29 -4.12
N GLU A 160 -9.80 9.44 -4.88
CA GLU A 160 -10.59 10.67 -4.99
C GLU A 160 -11.30 11.04 -3.69
N ARG A 161 -11.54 10.06 -2.80
CA ARG A 161 -12.19 10.27 -1.51
C ARG A 161 -11.20 10.62 -0.40
N TYR A 162 -10.03 9.99 -0.39
CA TYR A 162 -9.13 10.02 0.77
C TYR A 162 -7.74 10.56 0.45
N GLY A 163 -7.37 10.67 -0.83
CA GLY A 163 -5.98 10.93 -1.20
C GLY A 163 -5.04 9.79 -0.82
N ASN A 164 -3.78 10.13 -0.60
CA ASN A 164 -2.77 9.19 -0.11
C ASN A 164 -2.79 9.14 1.42
N THR A 165 -3.42 8.13 1.99
CA THR A 165 -3.53 7.89 3.44
C THR A 165 -2.42 6.98 3.98
N SER A 166 -1.29 6.85 3.24
CA SER A 166 -0.12 6.07 3.67
C SER A 166 -0.49 4.64 4.08
N ALA A 167 -0.32 4.22 5.35
CA ALA A 167 -0.57 2.86 5.79
C ALA A 167 -2.05 2.44 5.79
N ALA A 168 -2.97 3.39 5.88
CA ALA A 168 -4.41 3.10 5.85
C ALA A 168 -4.95 2.82 4.42
N THR A 169 -4.18 3.07 3.39
CA THR A 169 -4.59 3.04 1.98
C THR A 169 -5.28 1.74 1.55
N LEU A 170 -4.65 0.59 1.82
CA LEU A 170 -5.18 -0.71 1.42
C LEU A 170 -6.39 -1.14 2.26
N PRO A 171 -6.37 -1.05 3.61
CA PRO A 171 -7.52 -1.43 4.41
C PRO A 171 -8.73 -0.51 4.21
N LEU A 172 -8.56 0.79 3.94
CA LEU A 172 -9.65 1.68 3.55
C LEU A 172 -10.25 1.28 2.20
N CYS A 173 -9.42 0.83 1.26
CA CYS A 173 -9.91 0.34 -0.02
C CYS A 173 -10.71 -0.95 0.13
N ILE A 174 -10.27 -1.87 0.99
CA ILE A 174 -11.07 -3.06 1.34
C ILE A 174 -12.41 -2.64 1.94
N TRP A 175 -12.40 -1.75 2.92
CA TRP A 175 -13.61 -1.25 3.58
C TRP A 175 -14.64 -0.69 2.59
N ASP A 176 -14.22 0.15 1.65
CA ASP A 176 -15.12 0.77 0.68
C ASP A 176 -15.73 -0.20 -0.34
N PHE A 177 -15.04 -1.31 -0.60
CA PHE A 177 -15.43 -2.25 -1.66
C PHE A 177 -15.66 -3.69 -1.18
N GLU A 178 -15.74 -3.90 0.14
CA GLU A 178 -15.90 -5.24 0.71
C GLU A 178 -17.13 -5.96 0.15
N ASP A 179 -18.22 -5.25 -0.12
CA ASP A 179 -19.45 -5.80 -0.68
C ASP A 179 -19.31 -6.39 -2.09
N LYS A 180 -18.23 -6.04 -2.80
CA LYS A 180 -17.91 -6.62 -4.12
C LYS A 180 -17.11 -7.91 -4.03
N LEU A 181 -16.42 -8.14 -2.90
CA LEU A 181 -15.51 -9.26 -2.73
C LEU A 181 -16.29 -10.54 -2.43
N LYS A 182 -15.93 -11.63 -3.09
CA LYS A 182 -16.57 -12.94 -2.92
C LYS A 182 -15.58 -13.98 -2.43
N LYS A 183 -16.09 -14.96 -1.70
CA LYS A 183 -15.28 -16.11 -1.28
C LYS A 183 -14.66 -16.80 -2.49
N GLY A 184 -13.34 -16.92 -2.47
CA GLY A 184 -12.56 -17.53 -3.55
C GLY A 184 -11.91 -16.53 -4.49
N ASP A 185 -12.27 -15.24 -4.45
CA ASP A 185 -11.65 -14.22 -5.31
C ASP A 185 -10.13 -14.15 -5.12
N ASN A 186 -9.41 -14.03 -6.21
CA ASN A 186 -7.96 -13.84 -6.23
C ASN A 186 -7.63 -12.35 -6.25
N LEU A 187 -7.06 -11.85 -5.16
CA LEU A 187 -6.74 -10.45 -4.96
C LEU A 187 -5.22 -10.22 -5.00
N ILE A 188 -4.77 -9.20 -5.73
CA ILE A 188 -3.40 -8.71 -5.69
C ILE A 188 -3.37 -7.36 -4.98
N PHE A 189 -2.73 -7.30 -3.82
CA PHE A 189 -2.38 -6.07 -3.14
C PHE A 189 -0.98 -5.63 -3.54
N THR A 190 -0.78 -4.35 -3.81
CA THR A 190 0.56 -3.83 -4.14
C THR A 190 0.75 -2.42 -3.59
N ALA A 191 1.95 -2.15 -3.09
CA ALA A 191 2.31 -0.86 -2.53
C ALA A 191 3.77 -0.50 -2.78
N PHE A 192 4.04 0.81 -2.75
CA PHE A 192 5.36 1.41 -2.81
C PHE A 192 5.43 2.57 -1.82
N GLY A 193 6.56 2.75 -1.18
CA GLY A 193 6.76 3.83 -0.20
C GLY A 193 8.23 4.21 -0.03
N ALA A 194 8.43 5.07 0.97
CA ALA A 194 9.76 5.52 1.36
C ALA A 194 10.68 4.34 1.68
N GLY A 195 11.97 4.57 1.44
CA GLY A 195 12.96 3.55 1.65
C GLY A 195 14.00 3.51 0.52
N PHE A 196 13.73 3.18 -0.76
CA PHE A 196 12.39 2.74 -1.17
C PHE A 196 12.07 1.33 -0.69
N THR A 197 10.79 1.12 -0.41
CA THR A 197 10.25 -0.21 -0.16
C THR A 197 9.01 -0.43 -1.02
N TRP A 198 8.84 -1.66 -1.51
CA TRP A 198 7.65 -2.02 -2.28
C TRP A 198 7.37 -3.51 -2.14
N GLY A 199 6.17 -3.90 -2.48
CA GLY A 199 5.78 -5.29 -2.44
C GLY A 199 4.42 -5.55 -3.02
N ALA A 200 4.15 -6.83 -3.24
CA ALA A 200 2.85 -7.35 -3.58
C ALA A 200 2.51 -8.56 -2.72
N VAL A 201 1.23 -8.71 -2.44
CA VAL A 201 0.68 -9.83 -1.67
C VAL A 201 -0.47 -10.43 -2.46
N TYR A 202 -0.43 -11.74 -2.66
CA TYR A 202 -1.55 -12.50 -3.21
C TYR A 202 -2.43 -13.00 -2.06
N VAL A 203 -3.69 -12.66 -2.13
CA VAL A 203 -4.71 -13.11 -1.17
C VAL A 203 -5.83 -13.81 -1.91
N LYS A 204 -6.19 -15.01 -1.46
CA LYS A 204 -7.42 -15.66 -1.84
C LYS A 204 -8.48 -15.34 -0.81
N TRP A 205 -9.53 -14.63 -1.22
CA TRP A 205 -10.51 -14.07 -0.29
C TRP A 205 -11.36 -15.15 0.37
N GLY A 206 -11.59 -15.05 1.68
CA GLY A 206 -12.13 -16.15 2.49
C GLY A 206 -13.64 -16.13 2.74
N TYR A 207 -14.36 -15.06 2.36
CA TYR A 207 -15.80 -14.92 2.65
C TYR A 207 -16.51 -14.01 1.63
N ASP A 208 -17.83 -14.07 1.59
CA ASP A 208 -18.62 -13.13 0.81
C ASP A 208 -18.79 -11.82 1.57
N GLY A 209 -18.37 -10.73 0.94
CA GLY A 209 -18.47 -9.40 1.51
C GLY A 209 -19.92 -8.98 1.76
N LYS A 210 -20.14 -8.18 2.77
CA LYS A 210 -21.48 -7.68 3.12
C LYS A 210 -21.55 -6.18 2.88
N LYS A 211 -22.68 -5.71 2.39
CA LYS A 211 -23.00 -4.28 2.42
C LYS A 211 -23.00 -3.79 3.86
N GLN A 212 -22.29 -2.72 4.08
CA GLN A 212 -22.24 -2.02 5.36
C GLN A 212 -23.36 -0.99 5.46
#